data_0ff85d7c4e0228913c6785c17a7b0392
#
_entry.id   0ff85d7c4e0228913c6785c17a7b0392
#
_cell.length_a   1.000
_cell.length_b   1.000
_cell.length_c   1.000
_cell.angle_alpha   90.00
_cell.angle_beta   90.00
_cell.angle_gamma   90.00
#
_symmetry.space_group_name_H-M   'P 1'
#
loop_
_entity.id
_entity.type
_entity.pdbx_description
1 polymer ?
#
loop_
_entity_poly.entity_id
_entity_poly.type
_entity_poly.pdbx_seq_one_letter_code
_entity_poly.pdbx_strand_id
1 'polypeptide(L)'
;QGVSSAASDVYKRQALGFAILQPGFSSFLIFLALGIGFTIPYILLSIFPGLVSILPKPGQWMETFKQFMAFPMMLTALWLIWVLSSQISSFQLILVLFGISLIVFFYWLNQLNITSSTGKRFRVFVYLFIFVSIFLTLPTQNISTQENTNGFSEAELNKKLEQGPVFLNFTADWCITCKVNERVALKTKNTLNLFKEKEIFYMEADWTNKNKVIAEKLESFGRSSIPLYVFYPERDKQPIILPEILSESVIEDYVN
;
A
#
# COMPACT_ATOMS: atom_id res chain seq x y z
N GLN A 1 2.29 -3.76 26.14
CA GLN A 1 3.05 -4.68 25.23
C GLN A 1 2.83 -4.39 23.72
N GLY A 2 2.00 -3.43 23.35
CA GLY A 2 1.74 -3.08 21.94
C GLY A 2 2.73 -2.10 21.29
N VAL A 3 3.62 -1.47 22.06
CA VAL A 3 4.51 -0.39 21.56
C VAL A 3 5.75 -0.92 20.82
N SER A 4 6.18 -2.17 21.10
CA SER A 4 7.44 -2.69 20.55
C SER A 4 7.33 -3.17 19.08
N SER A 5 6.16 -3.64 18.64
CA SER A 5 5.98 -4.11 17.26
C SER A 5 5.84 -2.95 16.27
N ALA A 6 5.13 -1.88 16.65
CA ALA A 6 5.01 -0.67 15.82
C ALA A 6 6.35 0.04 15.62
N ALA A 7 7.19 0.12 16.68
CA ALA A 7 8.53 0.67 16.57
C ALA A 7 9.41 -0.12 15.59
N SER A 8 9.33 -1.46 15.61
CA SER A 8 10.12 -2.33 14.73
C SER A 8 9.76 -2.13 13.23
N ASP A 9 8.50 -1.88 12.92
CA ASP A 9 8.07 -1.66 11.52
C ASP A 9 8.44 -0.26 11.00
N VAL A 10 8.45 0.75 11.89
CA VAL A 10 8.96 2.08 11.56
C VAL A 10 10.45 2.04 11.23
N TYR A 11 11.26 1.33 12.05
CA TYR A 11 12.70 1.18 11.79
C TYR A 11 12.99 0.41 10.49
N LYS A 12 12.19 -0.62 10.16
CA LYS A 12 12.35 -1.35 8.89
C LYS A 12 12.06 -0.47 7.68
N ARG A 13 11.00 0.35 7.74
CA ARG A 13 10.67 1.30 6.66
C ARG A 13 11.70 2.40 6.53
N GLN A 14 12.20 2.92 7.65
CA GLN A 14 13.28 3.91 7.66
C GLN A 14 14.56 3.32 7.10
N ALA A 15 14.93 2.08 7.47
CA ALA A 15 16.11 1.40 6.95
C ALA A 15 16.00 1.16 5.44
N LEU A 16 14.83 0.76 4.92
CA LEU A 16 14.58 0.57 3.49
C LEU A 16 14.58 1.90 2.73
N GLY A 17 13.90 2.91 3.24
CA GLY A 17 13.89 4.25 2.65
C GLY A 17 15.29 4.86 2.62
N PHE A 18 16.05 4.73 3.72
CA PHE A 18 17.42 5.17 3.80
C PHE A 18 18.34 4.41 2.84
N ALA A 19 18.14 3.08 2.70
CA ALA A 19 18.92 2.25 1.80
C ALA A 19 18.76 2.65 0.32
N ILE A 20 17.55 3.06 -0.09
CA ILE A 20 17.26 3.47 -1.47
C ILE A 20 17.89 4.83 -1.79
N LEU A 21 18.02 5.72 -0.79
CA LEU A 21 18.55 7.08 -0.96
C LEU A 21 20.10 7.17 -0.84
N GLN A 22 20.76 6.09 -0.39
CA GLN A 22 22.21 6.09 -0.19
C GLN A 22 22.97 5.55 -1.42
N PRO A 23 24.22 6.02 -1.67
CA PRO A 23 25.06 5.47 -2.74
C PRO A 23 25.41 4.00 -2.49
N GLY A 24 25.43 3.24 -3.57
CA GLY A 24 25.42 1.78 -3.71
C GLY A 24 26.04 0.89 -2.61
N PHE A 25 27.16 1.28 -1.98
CA PHE A 25 27.81 0.42 -0.98
C PHE A 25 27.06 0.37 0.36
N SER A 26 26.52 1.49 0.82
CA SER A 26 25.74 1.54 2.06
C SER A 26 24.42 0.80 1.92
N SER A 27 23.77 0.90 0.76
CA SER A 27 22.56 0.13 0.42
C SER A 27 22.84 -1.37 0.46
N PHE A 28 23.96 -1.80 -0.14
CA PHE A 28 24.36 -3.21 -0.14
C PHE A 28 24.55 -3.76 1.28
N LEU A 29 25.20 -3.01 2.18
CA LEU A 29 25.40 -3.43 3.58
C LEU A 29 24.08 -3.58 4.34
N ILE A 30 23.10 -2.69 4.10
CA ILE A 30 21.78 -2.76 4.75
C ILE A 30 21.02 -4.01 4.26
N PHE A 31 21.01 -4.26 2.96
CA PHE A 31 20.37 -5.46 2.41
C PHE A 31 21.08 -6.75 2.84
N LEU A 32 22.41 -6.73 2.95
CA LEU A 32 23.19 -7.85 3.47
C LEU A 32 22.82 -8.14 4.94
N ALA A 33 22.76 -7.11 5.77
CA ALA A 33 22.38 -7.24 7.18
C ALA A 33 20.95 -7.79 7.35
N LEU A 34 20.00 -7.31 6.53
CA LEU A 34 18.63 -7.85 6.48
C LEU A 34 18.64 -9.32 6.05
N GLY A 35 19.39 -9.67 5.00
CA GLY A 35 19.51 -11.05 4.51
C GLY A 35 20.08 -11.99 5.58
N ILE A 36 21.15 -11.58 6.26
CA ILE A 36 21.74 -12.34 7.37
C ILE A 36 20.72 -12.50 8.50
N GLY A 37 20.00 -11.42 8.87
CA GLY A 37 18.97 -11.49 9.91
C GLY A 37 17.86 -12.51 9.60
N PHE A 38 17.40 -12.60 8.36
CA PHE A 38 16.44 -13.61 7.93
C PHE A 38 17.04 -15.04 7.91
N THR A 39 18.35 -15.16 7.68
CA THR A 39 19.02 -16.47 7.57
C THR A 39 19.37 -17.05 8.93
N ILE A 40 19.58 -16.22 9.96
CA ILE A 40 19.96 -16.66 11.32
C ILE A 40 19.10 -17.79 11.87
N PRO A 41 17.75 -17.77 11.82
CA PRO A 41 16.94 -18.86 12.35
C PRO A 41 17.23 -20.21 11.66
N TYR A 42 17.46 -20.17 10.35
CA TYR A 42 17.76 -21.38 9.56
C TYR A 42 19.16 -21.90 9.84
N ILE A 43 20.14 -21.01 10.01
CA ILE A 43 21.52 -21.36 10.40
C ILE A 43 21.50 -22.01 11.79
N LEU A 44 20.78 -21.43 12.76
CA LEU A 44 20.65 -21.98 14.10
C LEU A 44 20.06 -23.38 14.10
N LEU A 45 19.00 -23.61 13.31
CA LEU A 45 18.38 -24.94 13.16
C LEU A 45 19.33 -25.94 12.47
N SER A 46 20.18 -25.48 11.56
CA SER A 46 21.17 -26.31 10.86
C SER A 46 22.33 -26.72 11.79
N ILE A 47 22.81 -25.78 12.63
CA ILE A 47 23.92 -26.04 13.56
C ILE A 47 23.46 -26.87 14.78
N PHE A 48 22.24 -26.65 15.24
CA PHE A 48 21.66 -27.33 16.39
C PHE A 48 20.46 -28.19 15.99
N PRO A 49 20.68 -29.42 15.42
CA PRO A 49 19.57 -30.29 14.99
C PRO A 49 18.61 -30.67 16.12
N GLY A 50 19.05 -30.60 17.39
CA GLY A 50 18.22 -30.82 18.56
C GLY A 50 17.07 -29.82 18.72
N LEU A 51 17.20 -28.62 18.18
CA LEU A 51 16.10 -27.62 18.16
C LEU A 51 14.95 -28.07 17.24
N VAL A 52 15.23 -28.86 16.22
CA VAL A 52 14.20 -29.41 15.32
C VAL A 52 13.27 -30.39 16.08
N SER A 53 13.79 -31.09 17.11
CA SER A 53 12.97 -32.02 17.92
C SER A 53 11.95 -31.30 18.81
N ILE A 54 12.14 -30.01 19.09
CA ILE A 54 11.19 -29.17 19.84
C ILE A 54 10.00 -28.76 18.96
N LEU A 55 10.19 -28.74 17.63
CA LEU A 55 9.07 -28.45 16.71
C LEU A 55 8.09 -29.62 16.71
N PRO A 56 6.79 -29.34 16.78
CA PRO A 56 5.78 -30.38 16.73
C PRO A 56 5.90 -31.19 15.44
N LYS A 57 5.89 -32.53 15.56
CA LYS A 57 6.00 -33.43 14.42
C LYS A 57 4.89 -33.15 13.39
N PRO A 58 5.17 -33.25 12.08
CA PRO A 58 4.14 -33.08 11.05
C PRO A 58 3.01 -34.10 11.29
N GLY A 59 1.78 -33.61 11.32
CA GLY A 59 0.59 -34.38 11.58
C GLY A 59 -0.68 -33.67 11.10
N GLN A 60 -1.84 -34.20 11.48
CA GLN A 60 -3.15 -33.63 11.08
C GLN A 60 -3.32 -32.15 11.44
N TRP A 61 -2.69 -31.66 12.51
CA TRP A 61 -2.72 -30.25 12.88
C TRP A 61 -2.14 -29.33 11.79
N MET A 62 -1.16 -29.82 11.02
CA MET A 62 -0.55 -29.06 9.93
C MET A 62 -1.52 -28.86 8.76
N GLU A 63 -2.35 -29.86 8.48
CA GLU A 63 -3.42 -29.72 7.47
C GLU A 63 -4.49 -28.71 7.91
N THR A 64 -4.90 -28.77 9.17
CA THR A 64 -5.81 -27.79 9.77
C THR A 64 -5.20 -26.38 9.75
N PHE A 65 -3.90 -26.26 10.05
CA PHE A 65 -3.19 -24.99 10.04
C PHE A 65 -3.09 -24.41 8.61
N LYS A 66 -2.82 -25.25 7.61
CA LYS A 66 -2.84 -24.83 6.19
C LYS A 66 -4.21 -24.31 5.77
N GLN A 67 -5.27 -25.01 6.15
CA GLN A 67 -6.64 -24.59 5.88
C GLN A 67 -6.96 -23.27 6.58
N PHE A 68 -6.54 -23.12 7.85
CA PHE A 68 -6.68 -21.85 8.57
C PHE A 68 -5.94 -20.71 7.89
N MET A 69 -4.72 -20.93 7.41
CA MET A 69 -3.93 -19.93 6.67
C MET A 69 -4.55 -19.51 5.32
N ALA A 70 -5.45 -20.32 4.77
CA ALA A 70 -6.18 -19.92 3.56
C ALA A 70 -7.12 -18.72 3.79
N PHE A 71 -7.68 -18.55 5.01
CA PHE A 71 -8.57 -17.44 5.31
C PHE A 71 -7.88 -16.07 5.29
N PRO A 72 -6.72 -15.85 5.95
CA PRO A 72 -5.96 -14.60 5.81
C PRO A 72 -5.57 -14.31 4.37
N MET A 73 -5.18 -15.35 3.60
CA MET A 73 -4.85 -15.20 2.18
C MET A 73 -6.05 -14.74 1.36
N MET A 74 -7.23 -15.32 1.62
CA MET A 74 -8.47 -14.91 0.96
C MET A 74 -8.86 -13.47 1.33
N LEU A 75 -8.74 -13.09 2.60
CA LEU A 75 -8.99 -11.71 3.03
C LEU A 75 -8.03 -10.71 2.35
N THR A 76 -6.76 -11.09 2.24
CA THR A 76 -5.76 -10.28 1.51
C THR A 76 -6.13 -10.14 0.03
N ALA A 77 -6.59 -11.23 -0.62
CA ALA A 77 -7.03 -11.19 -2.00
C ALA A 77 -8.25 -10.27 -2.19
N LEU A 78 -9.24 -10.35 -1.30
CA LEU A 78 -10.41 -9.46 -1.31
C LEU A 78 -10.01 -7.99 -1.12
N TRP A 79 -9.09 -7.73 -0.20
CA TRP A 79 -8.57 -6.38 0.00
C TRP A 79 -7.84 -5.86 -1.26
N LEU A 80 -7.01 -6.69 -1.91
CA LEU A 80 -6.35 -6.31 -3.16
C LEU A 80 -7.34 -6.03 -4.30
N ILE A 81 -8.42 -6.82 -4.41
CA ILE A 81 -9.50 -6.57 -5.37
C ILE A 81 -10.18 -5.21 -5.08
N TRP A 82 -10.43 -4.91 -3.81
CA TRP A 82 -10.99 -3.62 -3.42
C TRP A 82 -10.06 -2.45 -3.78
N VAL A 83 -8.76 -2.57 -3.49
CA VAL A 83 -7.75 -1.58 -3.89
C VAL A 83 -7.70 -1.42 -5.41
N LEU A 84 -7.75 -2.53 -6.16
CA LEU A 84 -7.76 -2.51 -7.61
C LEU A 84 -9.00 -1.79 -8.15
N SER A 85 -10.17 -2.01 -7.54
CA SER A 85 -11.42 -1.34 -7.94
C SER A 85 -11.37 0.18 -7.80
N SER A 86 -10.53 0.71 -6.90
CA SER A 86 -10.31 2.15 -6.76
C SER A 86 -9.36 2.74 -7.81
N GLN A 87 -8.58 1.89 -8.51
CA GLN A 87 -7.57 2.33 -9.48
C GLN A 87 -8.00 2.18 -10.94
N ILE A 88 -8.94 1.30 -11.21
CA ILE A 88 -9.39 0.98 -12.58
C ILE A 88 -10.90 1.14 -12.72
N SER A 89 -11.36 1.28 -13.96
CA SER A 89 -12.80 1.34 -14.24
C SER A 89 -13.49 0.00 -13.94
N SER A 90 -14.79 0.06 -13.63
CA SER A 90 -15.59 -1.14 -13.37
C SER A 90 -15.53 -2.17 -14.51
N PHE A 91 -15.45 -1.72 -15.75
CA PHE A 91 -15.31 -2.58 -16.91
C PHE A 91 -13.96 -3.32 -16.93
N GLN A 92 -12.86 -2.63 -16.65
CA GLN A 92 -11.53 -3.24 -16.56
C GLN A 92 -11.45 -4.24 -15.40
N LEU A 93 -12.07 -3.92 -14.25
CA LEU A 93 -12.17 -4.86 -13.12
C LEU A 93 -12.87 -6.16 -13.53
N ILE A 94 -14.00 -6.06 -14.24
CA ILE A 94 -14.72 -7.25 -14.75
C ILE A 94 -13.84 -8.07 -15.68
N LEU A 95 -13.08 -7.45 -16.57
CA LEU A 95 -12.16 -8.15 -17.47
C LEU A 95 -11.06 -8.89 -16.72
N VAL A 96 -10.48 -8.27 -15.67
CA VAL A 96 -9.46 -8.92 -14.81
C VAL A 96 -10.04 -10.13 -14.09
N LEU A 97 -11.22 -9.98 -13.46
CA LEU A 97 -11.88 -11.07 -12.75
C LEU A 97 -12.28 -12.22 -13.69
N PHE A 98 -12.74 -11.89 -14.90
CA PHE A 98 -13.02 -12.86 -15.94
C PHE A 98 -11.76 -13.61 -16.37
N GLY A 99 -10.63 -12.90 -16.56
CA GLY A 99 -9.34 -13.50 -16.87
C GLY A 99 -8.88 -14.49 -15.80
N ILE A 100 -8.98 -14.10 -14.51
CA ILE A 100 -8.66 -14.98 -13.37
C ILE A 100 -9.57 -16.23 -13.40
N SER A 101 -10.87 -16.06 -13.63
CA SER A 101 -11.83 -17.18 -13.72
C SER A 101 -11.48 -18.13 -14.83
N LEU A 102 -11.04 -17.63 -15.98
CA LEU A 102 -10.57 -18.45 -17.11
C LEU A 102 -9.31 -19.25 -16.73
N ILE A 103 -8.34 -18.64 -16.02
CA ILE A 103 -7.13 -19.34 -15.57
C ILE A 103 -7.50 -20.51 -14.65
N VAL A 104 -8.39 -20.28 -13.68
CA VAL A 104 -8.86 -21.31 -12.75
C VAL A 104 -9.61 -22.43 -13.52
N PHE A 105 -10.49 -22.07 -14.45
CA PHE A 105 -11.22 -23.01 -15.28
C PHE A 105 -10.28 -23.89 -16.12
N PHE A 106 -9.23 -23.30 -16.70
CA PHE A 106 -8.23 -24.05 -17.47
C PHE A 106 -7.37 -24.95 -16.61
N TYR A 107 -6.99 -24.49 -15.41
CA TYR A 107 -6.29 -25.34 -14.46
C TYR A 107 -7.12 -26.57 -14.10
N TRP A 108 -8.42 -26.39 -13.87
CA TRP A 108 -9.34 -27.48 -13.60
C TRP A 108 -9.49 -28.42 -14.80
N LEU A 109 -9.62 -27.90 -16.04
CA LEU A 109 -9.65 -28.71 -17.25
C LEU A 109 -8.39 -29.54 -17.46
N ASN A 110 -7.22 -29.02 -17.08
CA ASN A 110 -5.98 -29.78 -17.16
C ASN A 110 -5.93 -30.96 -16.19
N GLN A 111 -6.64 -30.92 -15.09
CA GLN A 111 -6.74 -32.03 -14.13
C GLN A 111 -7.62 -33.18 -14.67
N LEU A 112 -8.51 -32.90 -15.62
CA LEU A 112 -9.41 -33.90 -16.21
C LEU A 112 -8.73 -34.86 -17.19
N ASN A 113 -7.38 -34.89 -17.27
CA ASN A 113 -6.58 -35.85 -18.06
C ASN A 113 -7.07 -36.09 -19.52
N ILE A 114 -7.48 -35.03 -20.23
CA ILE A 114 -7.86 -35.10 -21.61
C ILE A 114 -6.58 -35.26 -22.46
N THR A 115 -6.20 -36.50 -22.72
CA THR A 115 -4.94 -36.90 -23.40
C THR A 115 -4.99 -36.74 -24.90
N SER A 116 -6.00 -36.09 -25.47
CA SER A 116 -6.16 -35.90 -26.91
C SER A 116 -5.17 -34.86 -27.46
N SER A 117 -4.60 -35.13 -28.66
CA SER A 117 -3.76 -34.21 -29.43
C SER A 117 -4.43 -32.84 -29.68
N THR A 118 -5.74 -32.82 -29.84
CA THR A 118 -6.56 -31.60 -29.95
C THR A 118 -6.54 -30.78 -28.71
N GLY A 119 -6.45 -31.38 -27.50
CA GLY A 119 -6.36 -30.68 -26.23
C GLY A 119 -5.04 -29.91 -26.03
N LYS A 120 -3.93 -30.37 -26.64
CA LYS A 120 -2.66 -29.64 -26.60
C LYS A 120 -2.71 -28.35 -27.43
N ARG A 121 -3.32 -28.35 -28.60
CA ARG A 121 -3.48 -27.14 -29.44
C ARG A 121 -4.43 -26.14 -28.80
N PHE A 122 -5.52 -26.62 -28.21
CA PHE A 122 -6.49 -25.80 -27.53
C PHE A 122 -5.86 -25.08 -26.28
N ARG A 123 -4.99 -25.79 -25.54
CA ARG A 123 -4.22 -25.19 -24.41
C ARG A 123 -3.36 -24.03 -24.88
N VAL A 124 -2.61 -24.18 -25.95
CA VAL A 124 -1.76 -23.11 -26.51
C VAL A 124 -2.60 -21.88 -26.87
N PHE A 125 -3.75 -22.13 -27.55
CA PHE A 125 -4.66 -21.05 -27.92
C PHE A 125 -5.17 -20.26 -26.73
N VAL A 126 -5.42 -20.90 -25.62
CA VAL A 126 -5.94 -20.28 -24.41
C VAL A 126 -4.85 -19.53 -23.63
N TYR A 127 -3.64 -20.10 -23.53
CA TYR A 127 -2.52 -19.31 -22.96
C TYR A 127 -2.25 -18.06 -23.79
N LEU A 128 -2.34 -18.14 -25.09
CA LEU A 128 -2.19 -17.04 -26.03
C LEU A 128 -3.31 -16.00 -25.82
N PHE A 129 -4.55 -16.46 -25.66
CA PHE A 129 -5.70 -15.59 -25.38
C PHE A 129 -5.59 -14.90 -24.03
N ILE A 130 -5.18 -15.62 -22.99
CA ILE A 130 -4.91 -15.03 -21.65
C ILE A 130 -3.79 -14.01 -21.73
N PHE A 131 -2.70 -14.32 -22.42
CA PHE A 131 -1.58 -13.41 -22.61
C PHE A 131 -2.00 -12.14 -23.35
N VAL A 132 -2.76 -12.27 -24.44
CA VAL A 132 -3.31 -11.14 -25.19
C VAL A 132 -4.31 -10.35 -24.35
N SER A 133 -5.18 -11.02 -23.58
CA SER A 133 -6.13 -10.36 -22.69
C SER A 133 -5.40 -9.55 -21.62
N ILE A 134 -4.36 -10.10 -20.99
CA ILE A 134 -3.53 -9.37 -20.03
C ILE A 134 -2.84 -8.18 -20.69
N PHE A 135 -2.32 -8.35 -21.91
CA PHE A 135 -1.65 -7.28 -22.65
C PHE A 135 -2.62 -6.15 -23.07
N LEU A 136 -3.85 -6.48 -23.41
CA LEU A 136 -4.91 -5.51 -23.74
C LEU A 136 -5.48 -4.81 -22.49
N THR A 137 -5.40 -5.46 -21.32
CA THR A 137 -5.85 -4.88 -20.04
C THR A 137 -4.74 -4.17 -19.28
N LEU A 138 -3.45 -4.29 -19.74
CA LEU A 138 -2.43 -3.42 -19.23
C LEU A 138 -2.93 -1.99 -19.43
N PRO A 139 -3.14 -1.21 -18.37
CA PRO A 139 -3.54 0.17 -18.52
C PRO A 139 -2.43 0.82 -19.34
N THR A 140 -2.71 1.10 -20.62
CA THR A 140 -2.01 2.17 -21.29
C THR A 140 -2.24 3.33 -20.34
N GLN A 141 -1.19 3.73 -19.64
CA GLN A 141 -1.21 4.95 -18.87
C GLN A 141 -1.43 6.06 -19.92
N ASN A 142 -2.67 6.22 -20.33
CA ASN A 142 -3.11 7.53 -20.73
C ASN A 142 -2.91 8.33 -19.44
N ILE A 143 -1.81 9.05 -19.41
CA ILE A 143 -1.68 10.26 -18.63
C ILE A 143 -2.72 11.19 -19.25
N SER A 144 -3.97 10.83 -19.12
CA SER A 144 -5.03 11.79 -19.20
C SER A 144 -4.75 12.69 -18.00
N THR A 145 -4.29 13.87 -18.29
CA THR A 145 -4.48 15.05 -17.49
C THR A 145 -6.00 15.21 -17.33
N GLN A 146 -6.65 14.24 -16.66
CA GLN A 146 -7.92 14.51 -16.04
C GLN A 146 -7.54 15.46 -14.91
N GLU A 147 -7.72 16.74 -15.18
CA GLU A 147 -8.10 17.71 -14.18
C GLU A 147 -9.28 17.11 -13.43
N ASN A 148 -8.99 16.21 -12.49
CA ASN A 148 -9.96 15.85 -11.47
C ASN A 148 -10.17 17.11 -10.67
N THR A 149 -11.26 17.78 -10.96
CA THR A 149 -11.77 18.99 -10.30
C THR A 149 -11.94 18.82 -8.78
N ASN A 150 -11.59 17.67 -8.19
CA ASN A 150 -11.51 17.37 -6.77
C ASN A 150 -10.10 16.92 -6.35
N GLY A 151 -9.05 17.08 -7.19
CA GLY A 151 -7.69 16.66 -6.88
C GLY A 151 -6.82 17.82 -6.42
N PHE A 152 -5.80 17.49 -5.62
CA PHE A 152 -4.78 18.44 -5.18
C PHE A 152 -4.14 19.17 -6.38
N SER A 153 -4.11 20.51 -6.31
CA SER A 153 -3.28 21.36 -7.16
C SER A 153 -2.57 22.41 -6.30
N GLU A 154 -1.36 22.79 -6.71
CA GLU A 154 -0.62 23.86 -6.00
C GLU A 154 -1.33 25.21 -6.08
N ALA A 155 -2.03 25.47 -7.18
CA ALA A 155 -2.82 26.67 -7.35
C ALA A 155 -3.97 26.73 -6.31
N GLU A 156 -4.65 25.61 -6.06
CA GLU A 156 -5.72 25.54 -5.07
C GLU A 156 -5.16 25.63 -3.65
N LEU A 157 -4.04 24.98 -3.36
CA LEU A 157 -3.35 25.10 -2.08
C LEU A 157 -3.01 26.59 -1.81
N ASN A 158 -2.39 27.28 -2.77
CA ASN A 158 -2.02 28.68 -2.63
C ASN A 158 -3.25 29.57 -2.43
N LYS A 159 -4.33 29.31 -3.16
CA LYS A 159 -5.59 30.04 -3.00
C LYS A 159 -6.20 29.86 -1.61
N LYS A 160 -6.16 28.65 -1.05
CA LYS A 160 -6.64 28.38 0.32
C LYS A 160 -5.74 29.02 1.37
N LEU A 161 -4.42 29.02 1.16
CA LEU A 161 -3.46 29.69 2.03
C LEU A 161 -3.62 31.23 2.08
N GLU A 162 -4.24 31.84 1.05
CA GLU A 162 -4.62 33.25 1.09
C GLU A 162 -5.84 33.52 1.98
N GLN A 163 -6.63 32.48 2.26
CA GLN A 163 -7.88 32.60 3.04
C GLN A 163 -7.69 32.20 4.50
N GLY A 164 -6.71 31.33 4.80
CA GLY A 164 -6.44 30.89 6.15
C GLY A 164 -5.50 29.68 6.23
N PRO A 165 -5.34 29.11 7.43
CA PRO A 165 -4.49 27.94 7.63
C PRO A 165 -5.02 26.71 6.88
N VAL A 166 -4.10 25.87 6.39
CA VAL A 166 -4.42 24.66 5.61
C VAL A 166 -3.83 23.43 6.27
N PHE A 167 -4.65 22.40 6.44
CA PHE A 167 -4.19 21.06 6.80
C PHE A 167 -4.23 20.17 5.56
N LEU A 168 -3.04 19.78 5.08
CA LEU A 168 -2.87 18.96 3.88
C LEU A 168 -2.59 17.51 4.26
N ASN A 169 -3.47 16.61 3.84
CA ASN A 169 -3.38 15.17 4.04
C ASN A 169 -3.00 14.46 2.74
N PHE A 170 -1.79 13.90 2.69
CA PHE A 170 -1.40 13.00 1.59
C PHE A 170 -1.85 11.57 1.92
N THR A 171 -2.77 11.07 1.14
CA THR A 171 -3.46 9.78 1.36
C THR A 171 -3.50 8.94 0.07
N ALA A 172 -3.88 7.68 0.20
CA ALA A 172 -4.27 6.82 -0.91
C ALA A 172 -5.18 5.69 -0.42
N ASP A 173 -5.99 5.12 -1.31
CA ASP A 173 -6.90 4.04 -0.98
C ASP A 173 -6.18 2.75 -0.55
N TRP A 174 -5.00 2.47 -1.10
CA TRP A 174 -4.17 1.32 -0.73
C TRP A 174 -3.39 1.51 0.58
N CYS A 175 -3.41 2.71 1.17
CA CYS A 175 -2.67 3.03 2.39
C CYS A 175 -3.51 2.73 3.64
N ILE A 176 -3.31 1.57 4.26
CA ILE A 176 -4.06 1.16 5.46
C ILE A 176 -3.86 2.17 6.60
N THR A 177 -2.63 2.61 6.84
CA THR A 177 -2.32 3.58 7.90
C THR A 177 -3.06 4.90 7.67
N CYS A 178 -3.15 5.37 6.42
CA CYS A 178 -3.90 6.57 6.07
C CYS A 178 -5.38 6.40 6.44
N LYS A 179 -6.00 5.28 6.03
CA LYS A 179 -7.43 5.02 6.31
C LYS A 179 -7.72 4.87 7.81
N VAL A 180 -6.79 4.29 8.57
CA VAL A 180 -6.90 4.23 10.04
C VAL A 180 -6.83 5.64 10.62
N ASN A 181 -5.81 6.44 10.28
CA ASN A 181 -5.66 7.81 10.79
C ASN A 181 -6.84 8.71 10.40
N GLU A 182 -7.36 8.57 9.17
CA GLU A 182 -8.58 9.28 8.75
C GLU A 182 -9.76 8.98 9.69
N ARG A 183 -9.95 7.70 10.05
CA ARG A 183 -11.08 7.28 10.89
C ARG A 183 -10.92 7.66 12.35
N VAL A 184 -9.70 7.49 12.91
CA VAL A 184 -9.48 7.64 14.37
C VAL A 184 -9.03 9.03 14.79
N ALA A 185 -8.59 9.87 13.84
CA ALA A 185 -8.05 11.19 14.14
C ALA A 185 -8.66 12.30 13.26
N LEU A 186 -8.61 12.19 11.93
CA LEU A 186 -8.96 13.30 11.04
C LEU A 186 -10.47 13.50 10.84
N LYS A 187 -11.23 12.40 10.71
CA LYS A 187 -12.70 12.46 10.45
C LYS A 187 -13.53 12.29 11.71
N THR A 188 -12.96 12.54 12.88
CA THR A 188 -13.68 12.56 14.15
C THR A 188 -14.45 13.88 14.33
N LYS A 189 -15.52 13.85 15.13
CA LYS A 189 -16.31 15.05 15.41
C LYS A 189 -15.46 16.15 16.07
N ASN A 190 -14.55 15.76 16.97
CA ASN A 190 -13.69 16.70 17.70
C ASN A 190 -12.75 17.43 16.76
N THR A 191 -12.03 16.69 15.89
CA THR A 191 -11.09 17.28 14.93
C THR A 191 -11.80 18.15 13.89
N LEU A 192 -12.98 17.70 13.41
CA LEU A 192 -13.75 18.50 12.46
C LEU A 192 -14.29 19.80 13.09
N ASN A 193 -14.65 19.78 14.37
CA ASN A 193 -15.06 20.98 15.10
C ASN A 193 -13.85 21.91 15.32
N LEU A 194 -12.70 21.35 15.72
CA LEU A 194 -11.45 22.11 15.88
C LEU A 194 -11.06 22.82 14.57
N PHE A 195 -11.14 22.13 13.43
CA PHE A 195 -10.85 22.74 12.13
C PHE A 195 -11.82 23.87 11.78
N LYS A 196 -13.11 23.73 12.15
CA LYS A 196 -14.11 24.79 11.97
C LYS A 196 -13.86 26.00 12.89
N GLU A 197 -13.56 25.75 14.16
CA GLU A 197 -13.32 26.82 15.15
C GLU A 197 -12.07 27.65 14.80
N LYS A 198 -11.06 26.99 14.23
CA LYS A 198 -9.80 27.64 13.83
C LYS A 198 -9.76 28.05 12.35
N GLU A 199 -10.86 27.92 11.64
CA GLU A 199 -10.99 28.23 10.21
C GLU A 199 -9.93 27.52 9.34
N ILE A 200 -9.56 26.27 9.71
CA ILE A 200 -8.57 25.47 8.98
C ILE A 200 -9.22 24.81 7.78
N PHE A 201 -8.65 25.05 6.62
CA PHE A 201 -9.04 24.36 5.38
C PHE A 201 -8.41 22.98 5.32
N TYR A 202 -9.24 21.94 5.38
CA TYR A 202 -8.79 20.56 5.16
C TYR A 202 -8.68 20.27 3.67
N MET A 203 -7.56 19.73 3.23
CA MET A 203 -7.28 19.38 1.84
C MET A 203 -6.67 17.99 1.73
N GLU A 204 -7.20 17.17 0.83
CA GLU A 204 -6.69 15.83 0.56
C GLU A 204 -5.87 15.82 -0.75
N ALA A 205 -4.66 15.26 -0.67
CA ALA A 205 -3.83 14.95 -1.82
C ALA A 205 -3.87 13.43 -2.04
N ASP A 206 -4.81 12.96 -2.84
CA ASP A 206 -5.00 11.54 -3.14
C ASP A 206 -3.98 11.02 -4.14
N TRP A 207 -3.06 10.20 -3.66
CA TRP A 207 -2.00 9.59 -4.45
C TRP A 207 -2.30 8.14 -4.86
N THR A 208 -3.56 7.73 -4.87
CA THR A 208 -4.00 6.38 -5.24
C THR A 208 -3.46 5.98 -6.60
N ASN A 209 -3.52 6.89 -7.58
CA ASN A 209 -3.07 6.69 -8.95
C ASN A 209 -1.65 7.23 -9.23
N LYS A 210 -0.86 7.50 -8.19
CA LYS A 210 0.53 7.99 -8.29
C LYS A 210 0.67 9.25 -9.16
N ASN A 211 -0.23 10.22 -8.96
CA ASN A 211 -0.18 11.51 -9.64
C ASN A 211 1.20 12.17 -9.47
N LYS A 212 1.78 12.63 -10.57
CA LYS A 212 3.12 13.21 -10.62
C LYS A 212 3.24 14.51 -9.82
N VAL A 213 2.22 15.37 -9.85
CA VAL A 213 2.19 16.63 -9.10
C VAL A 213 2.26 16.36 -7.58
N ILE A 214 1.51 15.36 -7.12
CA ILE A 214 1.54 14.94 -5.71
C ILE A 214 2.89 14.32 -5.35
N ALA A 215 3.50 13.52 -6.25
CA ALA A 215 4.81 12.93 -6.03
C ALA A 215 5.90 14.01 -5.89
N GLU A 216 5.94 15.00 -6.80
CA GLU A 216 6.85 16.12 -6.74
C GLU A 216 6.67 16.94 -5.45
N LYS A 217 5.43 17.12 -5.00
CA LYS A 217 5.14 17.78 -3.73
C LYS A 217 5.62 16.98 -2.52
N LEU A 218 5.45 15.64 -2.50
CA LEU A 218 6.01 14.76 -1.48
C LEU A 218 7.55 14.88 -1.43
N GLU A 219 8.21 14.85 -2.59
CA GLU A 219 9.66 15.01 -2.70
C GLU A 219 10.13 16.36 -2.16
N SER A 220 9.36 17.44 -2.34
CA SER A 220 9.69 18.76 -1.79
C SER A 220 9.77 18.77 -0.26
N PHE A 221 9.10 17.82 0.42
CA PHE A 221 9.21 17.58 1.87
C PHE A 221 10.28 16.53 2.22
N GLY A 222 11.07 16.08 1.26
CA GLY A 222 12.07 15.00 1.46
C GLY A 222 11.42 13.63 1.72
N ARG A 223 10.18 13.42 1.25
CA ARG A 223 9.43 12.19 1.43
C ARG A 223 9.12 11.55 0.07
N SER A 224 9.21 10.22 0.02
CA SER A 224 8.86 9.42 -1.16
C SER A 224 7.69 8.46 -0.88
N SER A 225 7.03 8.62 0.25
CA SER A 225 5.97 7.71 0.73
C SER A 225 4.88 8.46 1.50
N ILE A 226 3.71 7.83 1.61
CA ILE A 226 2.59 8.25 2.42
C ILE A 226 2.39 7.27 3.60
N PRO A 227 1.74 7.68 4.70
CA PRO A 227 1.08 8.96 4.93
C PRO A 227 2.05 10.12 5.17
N LEU A 228 1.66 11.31 4.74
CA LEU A 228 2.31 12.56 5.10
C LEU A 228 1.21 13.58 5.45
N TYR A 229 1.38 14.26 6.57
CA TYR A 229 0.47 15.29 7.06
C TYR A 229 1.24 16.57 7.22
N VAL A 230 0.74 17.63 6.61
CA VAL A 230 1.41 18.94 6.61
C VAL A 230 0.40 20.01 7.04
N PHE A 231 0.75 20.73 8.11
CA PHE A 231 -0.03 21.87 8.55
C PHE A 231 0.66 23.17 8.14
N TYR A 232 -0.06 24.02 7.46
CA TYR A 232 0.34 25.36 7.10
C TYR A 232 -0.43 26.35 7.99
N PRO A 233 0.22 26.93 9.02
CA PRO A 233 -0.46 27.89 9.89
C PRO A 233 -0.77 29.21 9.20
N GLU A 234 0.11 29.66 8.30
CA GLU A 234 -0.02 30.86 7.50
C GLU A 234 0.79 30.71 6.21
N ARG A 235 0.49 31.53 5.18
CA ARG A 235 1.16 31.47 3.86
C ARG A 235 2.68 31.63 3.95
N ASP A 236 3.15 32.55 4.79
CA ASP A 236 4.57 32.94 4.87
C ASP A 236 5.34 32.17 5.95
N LYS A 237 4.68 31.31 6.72
CA LYS A 237 5.31 30.46 7.71
C LYS A 237 5.72 29.11 7.13
N GLN A 238 6.79 28.54 7.70
CA GLN A 238 7.22 27.20 7.31
C GLN A 238 6.14 26.17 7.61
N PRO A 239 5.86 25.23 6.67
CA PRO A 239 4.92 24.16 6.93
C PRO A 239 5.43 23.22 8.02
N ILE A 240 4.53 22.79 8.87
CA ILE A 240 4.80 21.87 9.97
C ILE A 240 4.43 20.47 9.54
N ILE A 241 5.39 19.54 9.62
CA ILE A 241 5.17 18.13 9.28
C ILE A 241 4.76 17.39 10.55
N LEU A 242 3.61 16.72 10.52
CA LEU A 242 3.09 15.94 11.62
C LEU A 242 3.62 14.49 11.57
N PRO A 243 3.57 13.76 12.70
CA PRO A 243 3.90 12.32 12.75
C PRO A 243 3.03 11.48 11.82
N GLU A 244 3.57 10.34 11.37
CA GLU A 244 2.85 9.40 10.49
C GLU A 244 1.66 8.71 11.17
N ILE A 245 1.67 8.61 12.49
CA ILE A 245 0.55 8.07 13.28
C ILE A 245 -0.11 9.24 13.98
N LEU A 246 -1.39 9.46 13.67
CA LEU A 246 -2.17 10.55 14.23
C LEU A 246 -3.11 10.05 15.34
N SER A 247 -3.27 10.92 16.34
CA SER A 247 -4.38 10.89 17.28
C SER A 247 -5.01 12.28 17.34
N GLU A 248 -6.21 12.40 17.91
CA GLU A 248 -6.85 13.71 18.10
C GLU A 248 -5.96 14.68 18.88
N SER A 249 -5.33 14.19 19.97
CA SER A 249 -4.41 15.00 20.79
C SER A 249 -3.18 15.50 20.02
N VAL A 250 -2.61 14.67 19.15
CA VAL A 250 -1.50 15.08 18.29
C VAL A 250 -1.93 16.20 17.34
N ILE A 251 -3.11 16.11 16.74
CA ILE A 251 -3.62 17.17 15.86
C ILE A 251 -3.83 18.45 16.66
N GLU A 252 -4.44 18.36 17.85
CA GLU A 252 -4.63 19.51 18.74
C GLU A 252 -3.32 20.21 19.09
N ASP A 253 -2.28 19.46 19.45
CA ASP A 253 -0.98 19.98 19.85
C ASP A 253 -0.28 20.76 18.71
N TYR A 254 -0.43 20.32 17.46
CA TYR A 254 0.22 20.95 16.31
C TYR A 254 -0.58 22.11 15.72
N VAL A 255 -1.87 22.17 15.97
CA VAL A 255 -2.79 23.18 15.43
C VAL A 255 -3.04 24.33 16.42
N ASN A 256 -2.75 24.14 17.72
CA ASN A 256 -2.81 25.17 18.75
C ASN A 256 -1.58 26.07 18.72
#